data_a096d10723a501979d4eacf0ec60552a
#
_entry.id   a096d10723a501979d4eacf0ec60552a
#
_cell.length_a   1.000
_cell.length_b   1.000
_cell.length_c   1.000
_cell.angle_alpha   90.00
_cell.angle_beta   90.00
_cell.angle_gamma   90.00
#
_symmetry.space_group_name_H-M   'P 1'
#
loop_
_entity.id
_entity.type
_entity.pdbx_description
1 polymer ?
#
loop_
_entity_poly.entity_id
_entity_poly.type
_entity_poly.pdbx_seq_one_letter_code
_entity_poly.pdbx_strand_id
1 'polypeptide(L)'
;MSLYYVYILETIAKNNRKHFYTGYTNNLYRRLEEHKKGTGARFCRGKKSVTLKYFEIYSERSGAMKRELEIKTLTRKQKTQLIRTFNQEDLI
;
A
#
# COMPACT_ATOMS: atom_id res chain seq x y z
N MET A 1 -9.17 -11.32 -17.74
CA MET A 1 -9.75 -10.18 -16.99
C MET A 1 -8.71 -9.66 -16.01
N SER A 2 -8.43 -8.36 -16.06
CA SER A 2 -7.44 -7.76 -15.18
C SER A 2 -8.10 -7.21 -13.92
N LEU A 3 -7.43 -7.37 -12.79
CA LEU A 3 -7.82 -6.72 -11.55
C LEU A 3 -6.77 -5.68 -11.16
N TYR A 4 -7.21 -4.70 -10.42
CA TYR A 4 -6.35 -3.63 -9.92
C TYR A 4 -6.48 -3.54 -8.41
N TYR A 5 -5.39 -3.21 -7.76
CA TYR A 5 -5.32 -3.17 -6.30
C TYR A 5 -4.87 -1.80 -5.85
N VAL A 6 -5.59 -1.22 -4.90
CA VAL A 6 -5.11 -0.05 -4.16
C VAL A 6 -4.62 -0.58 -2.83
N TYR A 7 -3.43 -0.17 -2.40
CA TYR A 7 -2.80 -0.76 -1.24
C TYR A 7 -2.15 0.29 -0.36
N ILE A 8 -2.01 -0.03 0.92
CA ILE A 8 -1.26 0.77 1.87
C ILE A 8 -0.16 -0.10 2.45
N LEU A 9 1.07 0.39 2.36
CA LEU A 9 2.23 -0.21 2.98
C LEU A 9 2.60 0.57 4.23
N GLU A 10 3.05 -0.13 5.26
CA GLU A 10 3.72 0.49 6.39
C GLU A 10 5.21 0.32 6.16
N THR A 11 5.95 1.41 6.17
CA THR A 11 7.39 1.38 6.05
C THR A 11 8.03 1.80 7.35
N ILE A 12 9.14 1.15 7.71
CA ILE A 12 9.93 1.53 8.87
C ILE A 12 11.30 1.97 8.37
N ALA A 13 11.63 3.23 8.63
CA ALA A 13 12.92 3.79 8.24
C ALA A 13 14.02 3.30 9.17
N LYS A 14 15.27 3.52 8.79
CA LYS A 14 16.45 3.14 9.60
C LYS A 14 16.44 3.78 10.99
N ASN A 15 15.82 4.96 11.11
CA ASN A 15 15.66 5.65 12.40
C ASN A 15 14.41 5.20 13.16
N ASN A 16 13.78 4.10 12.75
CA ASN A 16 12.58 3.52 13.33
C ASN A 16 11.30 4.34 13.14
N ARG A 17 11.32 5.38 12.32
CA ARG A 17 10.11 6.13 11.98
C ARG A 17 9.21 5.31 11.08
N LYS A 18 7.92 5.30 11.40
CA LYS A 18 6.89 4.62 10.62
C LYS A 18 6.20 5.60 9.68
N HIS A 19 6.02 5.17 8.44
CA HIS A 19 5.29 5.93 7.43
C HIS A 19 4.35 5.01 6.67
N PHE A 20 3.29 5.60 6.10
CA PHE A 20 2.39 4.87 5.20
C PHE A 20 2.66 5.30 3.77
N TYR A 21 2.66 4.34 2.87
CA TYR A 21 2.75 4.57 1.44
C TYR A 21 1.52 3.98 0.76
N THR A 22 0.84 4.77 -0.09
CA THR A 22 -0.34 4.34 -0.83
C THR A 22 -0.02 4.28 -2.31
N GLY A 23 -0.41 3.20 -2.97
CA GLY A 23 -0.23 3.04 -4.40
C GLY A 23 -1.33 2.18 -5.01
N TYR A 24 -1.26 2.00 -6.34
CA TYR A 24 -2.11 1.02 -7.01
C TYR A 24 -1.29 0.23 -8.02
N THR A 25 -1.76 -0.98 -8.34
CA THR A 25 -1.05 -1.86 -9.26
C THR A 25 -2.01 -2.89 -9.84
N ASN A 26 -1.66 -3.46 -10.97
CA ASN A 26 -2.38 -4.61 -11.53
C ASN A 26 -1.78 -5.96 -11.07
N ASN A 27 -0.72 -5.93 -10.29
CA ASN A 27 -0.11 -7.14 -9.76
C ASN A 27 0.46 -6.85 -8.37
N LEU A 28 -0.34 -7.11 -7.35
CA LEU A 28 0.00 -6.76 -5.97
C LEU A 28 1.25 -7.48 -5.48
N TYR A 29 1.35 -8.79 -5.75
CA TYR A 29 2.49 -9.58 -5.31
C TYR A 29 3.81 -9.06 -5.90
N ARG A 30 3.84 -8.85 -7.21
CA ARG A 30 5.04 -8.35 -7.88
C ARG A 30 5.43 -6.97 -7.35
N ARG A 31 4.44 -6.09 -7.19
CA ARG A 31 4.70 -4.72 -6.73
C ARG A 31 5.22 -4.70 -5.30
N LEU A 32 4.66 -5.55 -4.45
CA LEU A 32 5.13 -5.68 -3.06
C LEU A 32 6.58 -6.14 -3.02
N GLU A 33 6.94 -7.12 -3.83
CA GLU A 33 8.32 -7.61 -3.91
C GLU A 33 9.27 -6.51 -4.41
N GLU A 34 8.84 -5.72 -5.40
CA GLU A 34 9.63 -4.60 -5.90
C GLU A 34 9.89 -3.58 -4.81
N HIS A 35 8.87 -3.24 -4.02
CA HIS A 35 9.03 -2.31 -2.90
C HIS A 35 10.00 -2.85 -1.85
N LYS A 36 9.89 -4.11 -1.50
CA LYS A 36 10.78 -4.76 -0.52
C LYS A 36 12.22 -4.77 -0.98
N LYS A 37 12.45 -4.96 -2.29
CA LYS A 37 13.80 -4.98 -2.87
C LYS A 37 14.38 -3.59 -3.10
N GLY A 38 13.57 -2.54 -2.89
CA GLY A 38 14.00 -1.18 -3.13
C GLY A 38 13.99 -0.77 -4.61
N THR A 39 13.40 -1.58 -5.49
CA THR A 39 13.27 -1.27 -6.92
C THR A 39 11.90 -0.68 -7.28
N GLY A 40 11.01 -0.60 -6.31
CA GLY A 40 9.69 0.01 -6.48
C GLY A 40 9.73 1.52 -6.30
N ALA A 41 8.74 2.07 -5.58
CA ALA A 41 8.68 3.50 -5.34
C ALA A 41 9.91 3.99 -4.58
N ARG A 42 10.39 5.18 -4.96
CA ARG A 42 11.55 5.80 -4.30
C ARG A 42 11.32 5.90 -2.79
N PHE A 43 10.09 6.16 -2.36
CA PHE A 43 9.74 6.27 -0.95
C PHE A 43 10.10 5.01 -0.15
N CYS A 44 9.97 3.84 -0.77
CA CYS A 44 10.23 2.55 -0.09
C CYS A 44 11.70 2.13 -0.15
N ARG A 45 12.52 2.86 -0.88
CA ARG A 45 13.94 2.51 -1.05
C ARG A 45 14.71 2.73 0.24
N GLY A 46 15.52 1.73 0.61
CA GLY A 46 16.39 1.85 1.78
C GLY A 46 15.66 1.76 3.11
N LYS A 47 14.41 1.37 3.12
CA LYS A 47 13.66 1.21 4.36
C LYS A 47 14.08 -0.07 5.09
N LYS A 48 14.01 -0.04 6.42
CA LYS A 48 14.30 -1.17 7.28
C LYS A 48 13.29 -2.29 7.08
N SER A 49 12.02 -1.94 6.90
CA SER A 49 10.98 -2.92 6.57
C SER A 49 9.87 -2.28 5.75
N VAL A 50 9.18 -3.12 4.95
CA VAL A 50 8.04 -2.74 4.14
C VAL A 50 7.00 -3.84 4.33
N THR A 51 5.83 -3.48 4.85
CA THR A 51 4.77 -4.44 5.18
C THR A 51 3.45 -4.00 4.56
N LEU A 52 2.76 -4.94 3.90
CA LEU A 52 1.41 -4.71 3.38
C LEU A 52 0.43 -4.67 4.55
N LYS A 53 -0.32 -3.58 4.67
CA LYS A 53 -1.29 -3.39 5.75
C LYS A 53 -2.73 -3.39 5.28
N TYR A 54 -2.98 -3.08 4.01
CA TYR A 54 -4.33 -2.91 3.52
C TYR A 54 -4.35 -2.99 2.00
N PHE A 55 -5.43 -3.55 1.43
CA PHE A 55 -5.67 -3.41 0.01
C PHE A 55 -7.16 -3.50 -0.31
N GLU A 56 -7.53 -2.93 -1.46
CA GLU A 56 -8.86 -3.01 -2.07
C GLU A 56 -8.71 -3.49 -3.50
N ILE A 57 -9.72 -4.18 -4.01
CA ILE A 57 -9.68 -4.74 -5.37
C ILE A 57 -10.69 -3.99 -6.25
N TYR A 58 -10.26 -3.66 -7.46
CA TYR A 58 -11.08 -2.97 -8.46
C TYR A 58 -11.01 -3.72 -9.79
N SER A 59 -12.14 -3.76 -10.50
CA SER A 59 -12.18 -4.36 -11.84
C SER A 59 -11.70 -3.40 -12.93
N GLU A 60 -11.63 -2.10 -12.62
CA GLU A 60 -11.22 -1.08 -13.57
C GLU A 60 -10.09 -0.22 -13.01
N ARG A 61 -9.16 0.14 -13.89
CA ARG A 61 -8.02 0.98 -13.53
C ARG A 61 -8.44 2.34 -13.01
N SER A 62 -9.46 2.94 -13.63
CA SER A 62 -9.94 4.27 -13.24
C SER A 62 -10.44 4.28 -11.80
N GLY A 63 -11.15 3.24 -11.39
CA GLY A 63 -11.62 3.10 -10.01
C GLY A 63 -10.47 3.02 -9.01
N ALA A 64 -9.45 2.23 -9.33
CA ALA A 64 -8.27 2.10 -8.49
C ALA A 64 -7.51 3.43 -8.37
N MET A 65 -7.31 4.12 -9.49
CA MET A 65 -6.62 5.41 -9.51
C MET A 65 -7.35 6.45 -8.67
N LYS A 66 -8.67 6.51 -8.80
CA LYS A 66 -9.50 7.44 -8.03
C LYS A 66 -9.38 7.17 -6.53
N ARG A 67 -9.46 5.90 -6.16
CA ARG A 67 -9.37 5.51 -4.75
C ARG A 67 -7.99 5.78 -4.16
N GLU A 68 -6.93 5.56 -4.93
CA GLU A 68 -5.58 5.89 -4.51
C GLU A 68 -5.48 7.36 -4.12
N LEU A 69 -6.00 8.24 -4.97
CA LEU A 69 -5.98 9.68 -4.69
C LEU A 69 -6.77 10.03 -3.43
N GLU A 70 -7.93 9.39 -3.24
CA GLU A 70 -8.73 9.59 -2.04
C GLU A 70 -7.95 9.19 -0.77
N ILE A 71 -7.33 8.02 -0.78
CA ILE A 71 -6.58 7.53 0.38
C ILE A 71 -5.36 8.41 0.65
N LYS A 72 -4.70 8.90 -0.39
CA LYS A 72 -3.55 9.79 -0.22
C LYS A 72 -3.90 11.10 0.50
N THR A 73 -5.16 11.54 0.43
CA THR A 73 -5.60 12.76 1.11
C THR A 73 -5.99 12.53 2.58
N LEU A 74 -6.09 11.28 3.00
CA LEU A 74 -6.44 10.96 4.38
C LEU A 74 -5.31 11.33 5.33
N THR A 75 -5.68 11.74 6.54
CA THR A 75 -4.71 11.95 7.61
C THR A 75 -4.14 10.60 8.06
N ARG A 76 -3.03 10.64 8.79
CA ARG A 76 -2.44 9.42 9.35
C ARG A 76 -3.44 8.66 10.22
N LYS A 77 -4.22 9.37 11.04
CA LYS A 77 -5.25 8.78 11.89
C LYS A 77 -6.31 8.06 11.07
N GLN A 78 -6.77 8.73 9.99
CA GLN A 78 -7.79 8.15 9.10
C GLN A 78 -7.26 6.91 8.39
N LYS A 79 -6.01 6.91 7.93
CA LYS A 79 -5.37 5.74 7.33
C LYS A 79 -5.28 4.60 8.33
N THR A 80 -4.92 4.89 9.57
CA THR A 80 -4.86 3.88 10.62
C THR A 80 -6.23 3.25 10.86
N GLN A 81 -7.28 4.07 10.87
CA GLN A 81 -8.65 3.57 11.03
C GLN A 81 -9.06 2.68 9.86
N LEU A 82 -8.71 3.07 8.65
CA LEU A 82 -9.00 2.28 7.45
C LEU A 82 -8.29 0.93 7.52
N ILE A 83 -7.04 0.91 7.90
CA ILE A 83 -6.25 -0.32 8.06
C ILE A 83 -6.90 -1.25 9.06
N ARG A 84 -7.47 -0.71 10.14
CA ARG A 84 -8.13 -1.52 11.18
C ARG A 84 -9.39 -2.22 10.66
N THR A 85 -9.99 -1.75 9.58
CA THR A 85 -11.14 -2.42 8.99
C THR A 85 -10.75 -3.67 8.22
N PHE A 86 -9.45 -3.86 7.96
CA PHE A 86 -8.94 -4.96 7.18
C PHE A 86 -8.72 -6.18 8.08
N ASN A 87 -9.26 -7.33 7.66
CA ASN A 87 -9.05 -8.56 8.40
C ASN A 87 -7.64 -9.09 8.09
N GLN A 88 -6.82 -9.27 9.12
CA GLN A 88 -5.45 -9.77 8.94
C GLN A 88 -5.39 -11.13 8.24
N GLU A 89 -6.42 -11.94 8.36
CA GLU A 89 -6.49 -13.22 7.66
C GLU A 89 -6.44 -13.04 6.16
N ASP A 90 -6.92 -11.91 5.65
CA ASP A 90 -6.91 -11.60 4.22
C ASP A 90 -5.51 -11.27 3.70
N LEU A 91 -4.56 -11.07 4.58
CA LEU A 91 -3.17 -10.75 4.21
C LEU A 91 -2.30 -11.98 4.01
N ILE A 92 -2.81 -13.15 4.34
CA ILE A 92 -2.06 -14.40 4.28
C ILE A 92 -2.24 -15.09 2.94
#